data_93e714fbd8152453b11d0ffc11ee5087
#
_entry.id   93e714fbd8152453b11d0ffc11ee5087
#
_cell.length_a   1.000
_cell.length_b   1.000
_cell.length_c   1.000
_cell.angle_alpha   90.00
_cell.angle_beta   90.00
_cell.angle_gamma   90.00
#
_symmetry.space_group_name_H-M   'P 1'
#
loop_
_entity.id
_entity.type
_entity.pdbx_description
1 polymer ?
#
loop_
_entity_poly.entity_id
_entity_poly.type
_entity_poly.pdbx_seq_one_letter_code
_entity_poly.pdbx_strand_id
1 'polypeptide(L)'
;MAEYSKEKLYYLQLNKDFFDQHWVKIIEAEPNGDKYILFLVKLMCESISHNGYLRFNESIPYDDKMLAALTNTDVDVVRTSINLFEKMKILTFTEDRTIFIPKVPELTASTTIGAVKKAEQRKKELPPVDN
;
A
#
# COMPACT_ATOMS: atom_id res chain seq x y z
N MET A 1 -11.56 30.53 -0.54
CA MET A 1 -11.34 29.12 -0.63
C MET A 1 -10.84 28.52 0.65
N ALA A 2 -11.51 28.90 1.68
CA ALA A 2 -11.17 28.46 3.02
C ALA A 2 -11.26 26.96 3.20
N GLU A 3 -12.04 26.32 2.36
CA GLU A 3 -12.26 24.87 2.45
C GLU A 3 -10.98 24.07 2.23
N TYR A 4 -10.05 24.58 1.45
CA TYR A 4 -8.81 23.85 1.18
C TYR A 4 -7.99 23.60 2.44
N SER A 5 -8.02 24.55 3.37
CA SER A 5 -7.22 24.43 4.56
C SER A 5 -7.73 23.40 5.55
N LYS A 6 -8.97 22.95 5.37
CA LYS A 6 -9.60 21.98 6.27
C LYS A 6 -9.47 20.55 5.79
N GLU A 7 -9.10 20.34 4.55
CA GLU A 7 -8.94 19.00 4.01
C GLU A 7 -7.57 18.47 4.32
N LYS A 8 -7.53 17.21 4.74
CA LYS A 8 -6.27 16.53 4.90
C LYS A 8 -5.77 16.06 3.55
N LEU A 9 -4.51 16.32 3.30
CA LEU A 9 -3.84 15.80 2.12
C LEU A 9 -3.07 14.56 2.52
N TYR A 10 -3.23 13.52 1.73
CA TYR A 10 -2.59 12.24 1.99
C TYR A 10 -1.52 12.01 0.93
N TYR A 11 -0.34 11.65 1.37
CA TYR A 11 0.79 11.45 0.50
C TYR A 11 1.39 10.08 0.72
N LEU A 12 1.68 9.41 -0.37
CA LEU A 12 2.46 8.18 -0.32
C LEU A 12 3.91 8.58 -0.62
N GLN A 13 4.78 8.42 0.36
CA GLN A 13 6.19 8.77 0.21
C GLN A 13 6.98 7.54 -0.22
N LEU A 14 7.48 7.56 -1.43
CA LEU A 14 8.37 6.51 -1.90
C LEU A 14 9.80 6.98 -1.74
N ASN A 15 10.58 6.21 -1.01
CA ASN A 15 12.00 6.46 -0.87
C ASN A 15 12.67 6.34 -2.23
N LYS A 16 13.74 7.08 -2.49
CA LYS A 16 14.47 7.01 -3.75
C LYS A 16 14.97 5.59 -4.04
N ASP A 17 15.13 4.78 -3.00
CA ASP A 17 15.61 3.41 -3.13
C ASP A 17 14.47 2.39 -3.11
N PHE A 18 13.23 2.83 -3.31
CA PHE A 18 12.08 1.95 -3.28
C PHE A 18 12.26 0.74 -4.20
N PHE A 19 12.72 0.97 -5.42
CA PHE A 19 12.89 -0.09 -6.40
C PHE A 19 14.14 -0.94 -6.18
N ASP A 20 14.96 -0.59 -5.21
CA ASP A 20 16.13 -1.41 -4.82
C ASP A 20 15.79 -2.39 -3.71
N GLN A 21 14.60 -2.31 -3.13
CA GLN A 21 14.18 -3.25 -2.10
C GLN A 21 13.97 -4.63 -2.70
N HIS A 22 14.37 -5.65 -1.95
CA HIS A 22 14.34 -7.03 -2.45
C HIS A 22 12.92 -7.47 -2.83
N TRP A 23 11.94 -7.13 -2.00
CA TRP A 23 10.57 -7.54 -2.28
C TRP A 23 10.02 -6.90 -3.55
N VAL A 24 10.41 -5.66 -3.83
CA VAL A 24 10.02 -4.98 -5.07
C VAL A 24 10.68 -5.66 -6.26
N LYS A 25 11.97 -5.95 -6.16
CA LYS A 25 12.70 -6.61 -7.23
C LYS A 25 12.16 -8.00 -7.54
N ILE A 26 11.74 -8.73 -6.51
CA ILE A 26 11.15 -10.05 -6.69
C ILE A 26 9.84 -9.94 -7.48
N ILE A 27 9.01 -8.96 -7.16
CA ILE A 27 7.76 -8.74 -7.90
C ILE A 27 8.07 -8.34 -9.35
N GLU A 28 9.01 -7.41 -9.53
CA GLU A 28 9.34 -6.94 -10.88
C GLU A 28 9.89 -8.05 -11.77
N ALA A 29 10.52 -9.04 -11.17
CA ALA A 29 11.08 -10.16 -11.92
C ALA A 29 10.02 -11.15 -12.44
N GLU A 30 8.80 -11.07 -11.92
CA GLU A 30 7.71 -11.92 -12.39
C GLU A 30 7.24 -11.51 -13.78
N PRO A 31 6.71 -12.43 -14.59
CA PRO A 31 6.01 -12.03 -15.80
C PRO A 31 4.89 -11.05 -15.43
N ASN A 32 4.80 -9.94 -16.12
CA ASN A 32 3.87 -8.85 -15.81
C ASN A 32 4.18 -8.15 -14.48
N GLY A 33 5.41 -8.28 -13.99
CA GLY A 33 5.81 -7.66 -12.71
C GLY A 33 5.57 -6.16 -12.68
N ASP A 34 5.79 -5.49 -13.81
CA ASP A 34 5.51 -4.05 -13.92
C ASP A 34 4.03 -3.74 -13.65
N LYS A 35 3.13 -4.57 -14.13
CA LYS A 35 1.70 -4.40 -13.90
C LYS A 35 1.33 -4.66 -12.44
N TYR A 36 1.99 -5.62 -11.82
CA TYR A 36 1.77 -5.93 -10.40
C TYR A 36 2.21 -4.76 -9.51
N ILE A 37 3.37 -4.18 -9.80
CA ILE A 37 3.85 -3.03 -9.05
C ILE A 37 2.91 -1.83 -9.23
N LEU A 38 2.48 -1.56 -10.45
CA LEU A 38 1.55 -0.47 -10.70
C LEU A 38 0.23 -0.67 -9.95
N PHE A 39 -0.29 -1.89 -9.99
CA PHE A 39 -1.51 -2.23 -9.25
C PHE A 39 -1.32 -2.00 -7.75
N LEU A 40 -0.19 -2.45 -7.19
CA LEU A 40 0.11 -2.27 -5.77
C LEU A 40 0.13 -0.79 -5.39
N VAL A 41 0.81 0.04 -6.20
CA VAL A 41 0.88 1.48 -5.91
C VAL A 41 -0.51 2.10 -5.94
N LYS A 42 -1.34 1.69 -6.89
CA LYS A 42 -2.73 2.18 -6.96
C LYS A 42 -3.52 1.78 -5.72
N LEU A 43 -3.37 0.53 -5.25
CA LEU A 43 -4.03 0.09 -4.03
C LEU A 43 -3.55 0.89 -2.82
N MET A 44 -2.25 1.14 -2.74
CA MET A 44 -1.71 1.94 -1.65
C MET A 44 -2.29 3.34 -1.65
N CYS A 45 -2.41 3.96 -2.82
CA CYS A 45 -3.01 5.27 -2.94
C CYS A 45 -4.48 5.27 -2.51
N GLU A 46 -5.22 4.22 -2.87
CA GLU A 46 -6.63 4.12 -2.51
C GLU A 46 -6.84 3.92 -1.01
N SER A 47 -5.89 3.27 -0.35
CA SER A 47 -6.01 2.93 1.07
C SER A 47 -5.37 3.94 2.00
N ILE A 48 -4.66 4.93 1.46
CA ILE A 48 -3.83 5.83 2.25
C ILE A 48 -4.65 6.64 3.25
N SER A 49 -5.86 7.06 2.88
CA SER A 49 -6.73 7.83 3.76
C SER A 49 -7.32 6.98 4.89
N HIS A 50 -7.18 5.67 4.80
CA HIS A 50 -7.66 4.73 5.80
C HIS A 50 -6.52 3.93 6.43
N ASN A 51 -5.32 4.49 6.37
CA ASN A 51 -4.13 3.93 7.02
C ASN A 51 -3.80 2.51 6.55
N GLY A 52 -4.04 2.24 5.29
CA GLY A 52 -3.73 0.95 4.66
C GLY A 52 -4.89 -0.02 4.59
N TYR A 53 -6.03 0.33 5.17
CA TYR A 53 -7.23 -0.50 5.09
C TYR A 53 -8.06 -0.11 3.88
N LEU A 54 -8.56 -1.12 3.17
CA LEU A 54 -9.33 -0.89 1.95
C LEU A 54 -10.54 -1.80 1.92
N ARG A 55 -11.73 -1.17 1.90
CA ARG A 55 -13.01 -1.86 1.88
C ARG A 55 -14.00 -0.96 1.17
N PHE A 56 -14.91 -1.56 0.41
CA PHE A 56 -15.90 -0.77 -0.32
C PHE A 56 -16.83 -0.03 0.62
N ASN A 57 -17.46 -0.75 1.55
CA ASN A 57 -18.28 -0.16 2.62
C ASN A 57 -18.42 -1.16 3.77
N GLU A 58 -19.21 -0.80 4.78
CA GLU A 58 -19.37 -1.65 5.97
C GLU A 58 -19.88 -3.04 5.65
N SER A 59 -20.72 -3.17 4.65
CA SER A 59 -21.36 -4.42 4.31
C SER A 59 -20.63 -5.24 3.25
N ILE A 60 -19.84 -4.58 2.42
CA ILE A 60 -19.27 -5.20 1.22
C ILE A 60 -17.77 -4.99 1.15
N PRO A 61 -16.97 -6.07 1.24
CA PRO A 61 -15.54 -5.96 0.96
C PRO A 61 -15.32 -5.86 -0.55
N TYR A 62 -14.13 -5.42 -0.95
CA TYR A 62 -13.77 -5.43 -2.35
C TYR A 62 -13.54 -6.85 -2.82
N ASP A 63 -14.08 -7.18 -4.00
CA ASP A 63 -13.76 -8.41 -4.70
C ASP A 63 -12.83 -8.09 -5.88
N ASP A 64 -12.42 -9.12 -6.60
CA ASP A 64 -11.47 -8.98 -7.70
C ASP A 64 -11.97 -8.03 -8.79
N LYS A 65 -13.23 -8.14 -9.14
CA LYS A 65 -13.81 -7.31 -10.20
C LYS A 65 -13.90 -5.85 -9.77
N MET A 66 -14.25 -5.63 -8.51
CA MET A 66 -14.31 -4.28 -7.97
C MET A 66 -12.92 -3.64 -7.95
N LEU A 67 -11.92 -4.39 -7.54
CA LEU A 67 -10.54 -3.91 -7.53
C LEU A 67 -10.04 -3.64 -8.94
N ALA A 68 -10.40 -4.48 -9.88
CA ALA A 68 -10.05 -4.28 -11.28
C ALA A 68 -10.62 -2.97 -11.82
N ALA A 69 -11.88 -2.70 -11.51
CA ALA A 69 -12.53 -1.45 -11.91
C ALA A 69 -11.92 -0.25 -11.20
N LEU A 70 -11.71 -0.35 -9.90
CA LEU A 70 -11.16 0.74 -9.08
C LEU A 70 -9.78 1.17 -9.57
N THR A 71 -8.95 0.22 -9.96
CA THR A 71 -7.56 0.48 -10.33
C THR A 71 -7.33 0.46 -11.83
N ASN A 72 -8.38 0.26 -12.62
CA ASN A 72 -8.26 0.14 -14.07
C ASN A 72 -7.20 -0.89 -14.46
N THR A 73 -7.35 -2.08 -13.92
CA THR A 73 -6.41 -3.19 -14.09
C THR A 73 -7.18 -4.42 -14.55
N ASP A 74 -6.59 -5.24 -15.42
CA ASP A 74 -7.17 -6.52 -15.82
C ASP A 74 -7.45 -7.38 -14.60
N VAL A 75 -8.60 -8.03 -14.57
CA VAL A 75 -8.97 -8.87 -13.44
C VAL A 75 -7.99 -10.03 -13.22
N ASP A 76 -7.40 -10.56 -14.29
CA ASP A 76 -6.41 -11.63 -14.16
C ASP A 76 -5.14 -11.13 -13.48
N VAL A 77 -4.73 -9.90 -13.78
CA VAL A 77 -3.59 -9.26 -13.11
C VAL A 77 -3.92 -9.03 -11.64
N VAL A 78 -5.14 -8.59 -11.35
CA VAL A 78 -5.60 -8.39 -9.97
C VAL A 78 -5.50 -9.68 -9.18
N ARG A 79 -6.05 -10.76 -9.70
CA ARG A 79 -6.05 -12.06 -9.02
C ARG A 79 -4.65 -12.57 -8.75
N THR A 80 -3.81 -12.53 -9.77
CA THR A 80 -2.42 -13.00 -9.64
C THR A 80 -1.65 -12.14 -8.65
N SER A 81 -1.82 -10.81 -8.74
CA SER A 81 -1.15 -9.88 -7.83
C SER A 81 -1.55 -10.10 -6.39
N ILE A 82 -2.85 -10.22 -6.14
CA ILE A 82 -3.35 -10.40 -4.78
C ILE A 82 -2.77 -11.68 -4.18
N ASN A 83 -2.77 -12.78 -4.94
CA ASN A 83 -2.21 -14.03 -4.45
C ASN A 83 -0.71 -13.90 -4.14
N LEU A 84 0.02 -13.23 -5.01
CA LEU A 84 1.45 -13.01 -4.81
C LEU A 84 1.71 -12.14 -3.58
N PHE A 85 0.97 -11.03 -3.46
CA PHE A 85 1.14 -10.09 -2.35
C PHE A 85 0.78 -10.75 -1.01
N GLU A 86 -0.23 -11.60 -1.00
CA GLU A 86 -0.63 -12.30 0.20
C GLU A 86 0.46 -13.28 0.63
N LYS A 87 1.03 -14.03 -0.31
CA LYS A 87 2.14 -14.94 -0.03
C LYS A 87 3.35 -14.21 0.53
N MET A 88 3.62 -13.02 0.01
CA MET A 88 4.76 -12.22 0.43
C MET A 88 4.47 -11.36 1.66
N LYS A 89 3.27 -11.44 2.20
CA LYS A 89 2.85 -10.65 3.37
C LYS A 89 2.85 -9.15 3.12
N ILE A 90 2.75 -8.75 1.86
CA ILE A 90 2.62 -7.35 1.48
C ILE A 90 1.20 -6.87 1.73
N LEU A 91 0.25 -7.80 1.62
CA LEU A 91 -1.17 -7.53 1.78
C LEU A 91 -1.77 -8.67 2.61
N THR A 92 -2.68 -8.32 3.51
CA THR A 92 -3.40 -9.33 4.30
C THR A 92 -4.90 -9.03 4.26
N PHE A 93 -5.69 -10.03 4.63
CA PHE A 93 -7.12 -9.87 4.77
C PHE A 93 -7.51 -10.05 6.23
N THR A 94 -8.36 -9.16 6.72
CA THR A 94 -8.92 -9.31 8.06
C THR A 94 -10.04 -10.35 8.03
N GLU A 95 -10.62 -10.65 9.19
CA GLU A 95 -11.69 -11.64 9.27
C GLU A 95 -12.90 -11.28 8.41
N ASP A 96 -13.20 -9.98 8.32
CA ASP A 96 -14.31 -9.50 7.50
C ASP A 96 -13.93 -9.21 6.06
N ARG A 97 -12.77 -9.72 5.63
CA ARG A 97 -12.25 -9.60 4.27
C ARG A 97 -11.82 -8.20 3.88
N THR A 98 -11.57 -7.33 4.85
CA THR A 98 -10.99 -6.03 4.58
C THR A 98 -9.51 -6.22 4.21
N ILE A 99 -9.08 -5.55 3.16
CA ILE A 99 -7.68 -5.57 2.74
C ILE A 99 -6.88 -4.66 3.67
N PHE A 100 -5.73 -5.12 4.11
CA PHE A 100 -4.79 -4.29 4.84
C PHE A 100 -3.41 -4.38 4.21
N ILE A 101 -2.80 -3.23 3.95
CA ILE A 101 -1.47 -3.13 3.35
C ILE A 101 -0.53 -2.52 4.38
N PRO A 102 0.26 -3.35 5.08
CA PRO A 102 1.12 -2.85 6.18
C PRO A 102 2.12 -1.78 5.77
N LYS A 103 2.54 -1.77 4.51
CA LYS A 103 3.48 -0.77 4.03
C LYS A 103 2.90 0.64 4.01
N VAL A 104 1.58 0.78 3.92
CA VAL A 104 0.96 2.11 3.79
C VAL A 104 1.22 2.98 5.01
N PRO A 105 1.00 2.53 6.25
CA PRO A 105 1.35 3.36 7.40
C PRO A 105 2.81 3.77 7.43
N GLU A 106 3.71 2.92 6.92
CA GLU A 106 5.14 3.22 6.88
C GLU A 106 5.48 4.26 5.83
N LEU A 107 4.71 4.32 4.74
CA LEU A 107 4.98 5.19 3.60
C LEU A 107 4.13 6.45 3.60
N THR A 108 3.25 6.60 4.56
CA THR A 108 2.39 7.78 4.65
C THR A 108 3.21 8.98 5.09
N ALA A 109 3.06 10.09 4.39
CA ALA A 109 3.81 11.30 4.71
C ALA A 109 3.47 11.82 6.09
N SER A 110 4.52 12.12 6.87
CA SER A 110 4.36 12.82 8.11
C SER A 110 4.37 14.32 7.84
N THR A 111 3.49 15.03 8.52
CA THR A 111 3.37 16.47 8.35
C THR A 111 4.25 17.25 9.30
N THR A 112 4.92 16.62 10.26
CA THR A 112 5.72 17.30 11.25
C THR A 112 7.14 16.77 11.28
N ILE A 113 8.08 17.66 11.53
CA ILE A 113 9.48 17.29 11.69
C ILE A 113 9.64 16.36 12.89
N GLY A 114 8.89 16.59 13.95
CA GLY A 114 8.94 15.75 15.13
C GLY A 114 8.52 14.32 14.84
N ALA A 115 7.48 14.14 14.04
CA ALA A 115 7.04 12.81 13.67
C ALA A 115 8.06 12.10 12.79
N VAL A 116 8.71 12.84 11.89
CA VAL A 116 9.76 12.26 11.05
C VAL A 116 10.94 11.81 11.92
N LYS A 117 11.36 12.65 12.84
CA LYS A 117 12.46 12.30 13.76
C LYS A 117 12.11 11.10 14.62
N LYS A 118 10.87 11.02 15.07
CA LYS A 118 10.40 9.88 15.85
C LYS A 118 10.47 8.58 15.05
N ALA A 119 10.06 8.64 13.80
CA ALA A 119 10.09 7.47 12.93
C ALA A 119 11.53 7.02 12.68
N GLU A 120 12.43 7.97 12.44
CA GLU A 120 13.84 7.66 12.24
C GLU A 120 14.46 7.02 13.49
N GLN A 121 14.13 7.55 14.66
CA GLN A 121 14.64 6.99 15.91
C GLN A 121 14.15 5.57 16.12
N ARG A 122 12.87 5.31 15.82
CA ARG A 122 12.33 3.96 15.93
C ARG A 122 13.04 2.99 14.99
N LYS A 123 13.40 3.43 13.80
CA LYS A 123 14.16 2.60 12.87
C LYS A 123 15.53 2.26 13.41
N LYS A 124 16.16 3.20 14.12
CA LYS A 124 17.48 2.96 14.74
C LYS A 124 17.40 2.02 15.93
N GLU A 125 16.31 2.08 16.68
CA GLU A 125 16.14 1.28 17.88
C GLU A 125 15.72 -0.15 17.59
N LEU A 126 15.03 -0.37 16.49
CA LEU A 126 14.56 -1.70 16.12
C LEU A 126 15.68 -2.46 15.40
N PRO A 127 15.79 -3.78 15.66
CA PRO A 127 16.72 -4.57 14.87
C PRO A 127 16.32 -4.49 13.39
N PRO A 128 17.29 -4.65 12.49
CA PRO A 128 16.98 -4.64 11.07
C PRO A 128 15.91 -5.67 10.78
N VAL A 129 14.85 -5.22 10.15
CA VAL A 129 13.77 -6.12 9.75
C VAL A 129 14.14 -6.65 8.39
N ASP A 130 14.14 -7.96 8.28
CA ASP A 130 14.36 -8.57 6.99
C ASP A 130 13.14 -8.35 6.14
N ASN A 131 13.37 -7.79 5.03
CA ASN A 131 12.29 -7.49 4.12
C ASN A 131 12.16 -8.53 3.03
#